data_6edcd52d0b6cdc9f227a3a6751985aff
#
_entry.id   6edcd52d0b6cdc9f227a3a6751985aff
#
_cell.length_a   1.000
_cell.length_b   1.000
_cell.length_c   1.000
_cell.angle_alpha   90.00
_cell.angle_beta   90.00
_cell.angle_gamma   90.00
#
_symmetry.space_group_name_H-M   'P 1'
#
loop_
_entity.id
_entity.type
_entity.pdbx_description
1 polymer ?
#
loop_
_entity_poly.entity_id
_entity_poly.type
_entity_poly.pdbx_seq_one_letter_code
_entity_poly.pdbx_strand_id
1 'polypeptide(L)' 'MTQDERWMIRYEEVMVFIKSYHRNPSRHRIEEHDMLNWVKANRKRMNASQLKEPRLGMFKELLALSEQYRRKNQYE' A
#
# COMPACT_ATOMS: atom_id res chain seq x y z
N MET A 1 19.80 -6.33 -6.74
CA MET A 1 18.55 -6.32 -5.97
C MET A 1 17.47 -7.05 -6.74
N THR A 2 16.82 -8.01 -6.11
CA THR A 2 15.75 -8.78 -6.75
C THR A 2 14.43 -8.02 -6.76
N GLN A 3 13.47 -8.50 -7.56
CA GLN A 3 12.12 -7.92 -7.57
C GLN A 3 11.45 -8.08 -6.20
N ASP A 4 11.68 -9.20 -5.53
CA ASP A 4 11.12 -9.45 -4.21
C ASP A 4 11.64 -8.45 -3.18
N GLU A 5 12.94 -8.16 -3.21
CA GLU A 5 13.53 -7.21 -2.31
C GLU A 5 12.97 -5.80 -2.54
N ARG A 6 12.83 -5.41 -3.79
CA ARG A 6 12.24 -4.10 -4.14
C ARG A 6 10.79 -4.01 -3.67
N TRP A 7 10.04 -5.08 -3.86
CA TRP A 7 8.65 -5.12 -3.41
C TRP A 7 8.56 -4.97 -1.91
N MET A 8 9.41 -5.66 -1.17
CA MET A 8 9.45 -5.59 0.29
C MET A 8 9.82 -4.19 0.80
N ILE A 9 10.77 -3.55 0.15
CA ILE A 9 11.16 -2.18 0.51
C ILE A 9 9.97 -1.22 0.34
N ARG A 10 9.28 -1.32 -0.78
CA ARG A 10 8.09 -0.48 -1.03
C ARG A 10 6.97 -0.78 -0.05
N TYR A 11 6.75 -2.06 0.23
CA TYR A 11 5.76 -2.48 1.21
C TYR A 11 6.03 -1.85 2.57
N GLU A 12 7.27 -1.92 3.04
CA GLU A 12 7.65 -1.35 4.33
C GLU A 12 7.49 0.17 4.33
N GLU A 13 7.87 0.83 3.26
CA GLU A 13 7.72 2.28 3.14
C GLU A 13 6.26 2.69 3.31
N VAL A 14 5.36 2.01 2.62
CA VAL A 14 3.93 2.31 2.70
C VAL A 14 3.38 2.00 4.09
N MET A 15 3.76 0.87 4.67
CA MET A 15 3.31 0.49 6.01
C MET A 15 3.77 1.50 7.06
N VAL A 16 5.04 1.89 7.03
CA VAL A 16 5.58 2.89 7.95
C VAL A 16 4.86 4.23 7.77
N PHE A 17 4.64 4.62 6.52
CA PHE A 17 3.94 5.86 6.22
C PHE A 17 2.54 5.88 6.85
N ILE A 18 1.75 4.84 6.60
CA ILE A 18 0.38 4.77 7.12
C ILE A 18 0.38 4.78 8.65
N LYS A 19 1.28 4.01 9.27
CA LYS A 19 1.36 3.94 10.72
C LYS A 19 1.83 5.25 11.36
N SER A 20 2.73 5.96 10.67
CA SER A 20 3.29 7.21 11.19
C SER A 20 2.34 8.38 11.04
N TYR A 21 1.70 8.49 9.90
CA TYR A 21 0.83 9.63 9.60
C TYR A 21 -0.65 9.36 9.84
N HIS A 22 -1.02 8.12 10.11
CA HIS A 22 -2.41 7.71 10.34
C HIS A 22 -3.33 8.09 9.18
N ARG A 23 -2.80 8.02 7.95
CA ARG A 23 -3.56 8.28 6.74
C ARG A 23 -2.91 7.58 5.55
N ASN A 24 -3.66 7.45 4.48
CA ASN A 24 -3.17 6.86 3.25
C ASN A 24 -2.33 7.87 2.44
N PRO A 25 -1.41 7.38 1.59
CA PRO A 25 -0.69 8.27 0.68
C PRO A 25 -1.66 9.05 -0.20
N SER A 26 -1.36 10.32 -0.43
CA SER A 26 -2.21 11.22 -1.18
C SER A 26 -1.69 11.44 -2.60
N ARG A 27 -2.61 11.51 -3.56
CA ARG A 27 -2.26 11.86 -4.93
C ARG A 27 -1.90 13.34 -5.10
N HIS A 28 -2.22 14.15 -4.08
CA HIS A 28 -1.95 15.58 -4.12
C HIS A 28 -0.52 15.95 -3.73
N ARG A 29 0.24 14.99 -3.20
CA ARG A 29 1.62 15.21 -2.80
C ARG A 29 2.55 14.37 -3.68
N ILE A 30 3.52 15.04 -4.30
CA ILE A 30 4.44 14.39 -5.23
C ILE A 30 5.23 13.27 -4.56
N GLU A 31 5.71 13.50 -3.35
CA GLU A 31 6.50 12.50 -2.62
C GLU A 31 5.70 11.25 -2.22
N GLU A 32 4.36 11.37 -2.21
CA GLU A 32 3.49 10.25 -1.87
C GLU A 32 2.91 9.56 -3.11
N HIS A 33 3.08 10.17 -4.26
CA HIS A 33 2.50 9.69 -5.52
C HIS A 33 3.00 8.29 -5.89
N ASP A 34 4.29 8.05 -5.71
CA ASP A 34 4.90 6.76 -6.03
C ASP A 34 4.32 5.65 -5.15
N MET A 35 4.14 5.93 -3.86
CA MET A 35 3.53 4.97 -2.94
C MET A 35 2.10 4.64 -3.35
N LEU A 36 1.34 5.66 -3.69
CA LEU A 36 -0.03 5.48 -4.12
C LEU A 36 -0.11 4.64 -5.39
N ASN A 37 0.74 4.94 -6.36
CA ASN A 37 0.80 4.18 -7.62
C ASN A 37 1.17 2.73 -7.38
N TRP A 38 2.12 2.49 -6.46
CA TRP A 38 2.52 1.14 -6.11
C TRP A 38 1.35 0.35 -5.51
N VAL A 39 0.59 0.97 -4.61
CA VAL A 39 -0.58 0.35 -3.99
C VAL A 39 -1.63 0.03 -5.06
N LYS A 40 -1.92 0.97 -5.94
CA LYS A 40 -2.90 0.75 -7.01
C LYS A 40 -2.48 -0.38 -7.95
N ALA A 41 -1.20 -0.42 -8.32
CA ALA A 41 -0.68 -1.46 -9.21
C ALA A 41 -0.81 -2.84 -8.58
N ASN A 42 -0.47 -2.96 -7.30
CA ASN A 42 -0.56 -4.24 -6.60
C ASN A 42 -2.00 -4.66 -6.36
N ARG A 43 -2.88 -3.72 -6.09
CA ARG A 43 -4.32 -4.00 -5.96
C ARG A 43 -4.87 -4.58 -7.26
N LYS A 44 -4.48 -4.01 -8.38
CA LYS A 44 -4.87 -4.50 -9.69
C LYS A 44 -4.37 -5.93 -9.92
N ARG A 45 -3.12 -6.19 -9.56
CA ARG A 45 -2.55 -7.55 -9.67
C ARG A 45 -3.29 -8.53 -8.77
N MET A 46 -3.61 -8.12 -7.56
CA MET A 46 -4.36 -8.96 -6.63
C MET A 46 -5.73 -9.33 -7.19
N ASN A 47 -6.45 -8.35 -7.73
CA ASN A 47 -7.76 -8.57 -8.31
C ASN A 47 -7.71 -9.47 -9.56
N ALA A 48 -6.58 -9.45 -10.27
CA ALA A 48 -6.36 -10.28 -11.44
C ALA A 48 -5.74 -11.63 -11.09
N SER A 49 -5.61 -11.96 -9.82
CA SER A 49 -4.99 -13.18 -9.30
C SER A 49 -3.53 -13.34 -9.74
N GLN A 50 -2.85 -12.23 -9.94
CA GLN A 50 -1.45 -12.21 -10.34
C GLN A 50 -0.48 -12.00 -9.18
N LEU A 51 -1.00 -11.69 -8.00
CA LEU A 51 -0.19 -11.49 -6.80
C LEU A 51 -0.19 -12.80 -5.99
N LYS A 52 1.00 -13.39 -5.83
CA LYS A 52 1.17 -14.67 -5.17
C LYS A 52 1.69 -14.52 -3.74
N GLU A 53 1.47 -15.55 -2.92
CA GLU A 53 2.04 -15.59 -1.58
C GLU A 53 3.57 -15.63 -1.63
N PRO A 54 4.28 -15.03 -0.66
CA PRO A 54 3.74 -14.40 0.54
C PRO A 54 3.25 -12.97 0.34
N ARG A 55 3.48 -12.39 -0.82
CA ARG A 55 3.11 -10.99 -1.10
C ARG A 55 1.60 -10.76 -0.96
N LEU A 56 0.80 -11.72 -1.38
CA LEU A 56 -0.66 -11.59 -1.31
C LEU A 56 -1.14 -11.38 0.11
N GLY A 57 -0.68 -12.22 1.04
CA GLY A 57 -1.05 -12.10 2.46
C GLY A 57 -0.60 -10.77 3.06
N MET A 58 0.64 -10.39 2.76
CA MET A 58 1.21 -9.13 3.25
C MET A 58 0.43 -7.93 2.71
N PHE A 59 0.10 -7.96 1.42
CA PHE A 59 -0.62 -6.86 0.80
C PHE A 59 -2.05 -6.75 1.35
N LYS A 60 -2.69 -7.87 1.64
CA LYS A 60 -4.01 -7.86 2.28
C LYS A 60 -3.98 -7.18 3.64
N GLU A 61 -2.92 -7.40 4.42
CA GLU A 61 -2.74 -6.72 5.71
C GLU A 61 -2.60 -5.22 5.51
N LEU A 62 -1.83 -4.82 4.51
CA LEU A 62 -1.66 -3.41 4.18
C LEU A 62 -2.99 -2.78 3.78
N LEU A 63 -3.78 -3.48 2.98
CA LEU A 63 -5.09 -2.99 2.56
C LEU A 63 -6.05 -2.85 3.75
N ALA A 64 -6.01 -3.78 4.68
CA ALA A 64 -6.83 -3.72 5.88
C ALA A 64 -6.49 -2.47 6.71
N LEU A 65 -5.20 -2.20 6.89
CA LEU A 65 -4.74 -1.02 7.59
C LEU A 65 -5.14 0.26 6.84
N SER A 66 -4.95 0.27 5.54
CA SER A 66 -5.31 1.38 4.67
C SER A 66 -6.81 1.69 4.75
N GLU A 67 -7.63 0.65 4.75
CA GLU A 67 -9.08 0.78 4.83
C GLU A 67 -9.52 1.36 6.16
N GLN A 68 -8.85 0.98 7.23
CA GLN A 68 -9.13 1.47 8.58
C GLN A 68 -8.99 2.99 8.64
N TYR A 69 -7.92 3.53 8.09
CA TYR A 69 -7.67 4.98 8.10
C TYR A 69 -8.51 5.71 7.07
N ARG A 70 -8.86 5.05 5.99
CA ARG A 70 -9.72 5.62 4.97
C ARG A 70 -11.11 5.92 5.53
N ARG A 71 -11.66 5.01 6.32
CA ARG A 71 -12.97 5.19 6.96
C ARG A 71 -12.94 6.39 7.91
N LYS A 72 -11.87 6.51 8.67
CA LYS A 72 -11.71 7.59 9.63
C LYS A 72 -11.71 8.95 8.93
N ASN A 73 -11.08 9.01 7.75
CA ASN A 73 -10.98 10.25 7.00
C ASN A 73 -12.30 10.65 6.32
N GLN A 74 -13.21 9.73 6.11
CA GLN A 74 -14.49 10.01 5.48
C GLN A 74 -15.39 10.93 6.30
N TYR A 75 -15.18 10.95 7.59
CA TYR A 75 -16.03 11.72 8.50
C TYR A 75 -15.40 13.03 8.96
N GLU A 76 -14.30 13.40 8.35
CA GLU A 76 -13.62 14.66 8.61
C GLU A 76 -13.89 15.71 7.48
#